data_a303ffd025899bf1e151c494067f9b4a
#
_entry.id   a303ffd025899bf1e151c494067f9b4a
#
_cell.length_a   1.000
_cell.length_b   1.000
_cell.length_c   1.000
_cell.angle_alpha   90.00
_cell.angle_beta   90.00
_cell.angle_gamma   90.00
#
_symmetry.space_group_name_H-M   'P 1'
#
loop_
_entity.id
_entity.type
_entity.pdbx_description
1 polymer ?
#
loop_
_entity_poly.entity_id
_entity_poly.type
_entity_poly.pdbx_seq_one_letter_code
_entity_poly.pdbx_strand_id
1 'polypeptide(L)'
;MIAAAEDNLRLYGRETYLLLDECHRWSKAQSDSILPALERGIIKFIGSTTENPMVSMTGAIVSRCRAFQFYPLTEEDVKKCIKAAVADKERGMGNYNAEVDEGAYDHIARIANGDVRTALNAIELAILTTEADGNGVIHVTEDIAAESIQQKLINCDDQQFYDMLSAFCKSLRGGDSDAAIAWFARLIYAGIDPRIICRRIIAHASEDVGLANPQAMVQAVAAAQALEFIGMPEAGLSITQAIIFICESPKSNSVVIAKDTAFAEAKSIPDQPVPIHLRDTSYPGASKLGHGRGYKYPHDYPGHVVAQEYMPPSVKGHKYYIPGELGSEGKIRQNHINQGRIKEK
;
A
#
# COMPACT_ATOMS: atom_id res chain seq x y z
N MET A 1 22.71 -20.64 23.85
CA MET A 1 23.43 -19.48 23.25
C MET A 1 23.82 -18.46 24.33
N ILE A 2 22.88 -17.82 25.06
CA ILE A 2 23.19 -16.77 26.06
C ILE A 2 24.12 -17.30 27.16
N ALA A 3 23.85 -18.47 27.75
CA ALA A 3 24.73 -19.07 28.77
C ALA A 3 26.15 -19.32 28.25
N ALA A 4 26.31 -19.79 27.00
CA ALA A 4 27.61 -19.95 26.39
C ALA A 4 28.34 -18.60 26.17
N ALA A 5 27.60 -17.54 25.85
CA ALA A 5 28.14 -16.18 25.72
C ALA A 5 28.59 -15.62 27.09
N GLU A 6 27.82 -15.88 28.16
CA GLU A 6 28.22 -15.53 29.54
C GLU A 6 29.51 -16.24 29.94
N ASP A 7 29.61 -17.54 29.66
CA ASP A 7 30.83 -18.31 29.98
C ASP A 7 32.05 -17.83 29.16
N ASN A 8 31.87 -17.54 27.87
CA ASN A 8 32.92 -16.99 27.03
C ASN A 8 33.43 -15.64 27.54
N LEU A 9 32.53 -14.76 27.95
CA LEU A 9 32.93 -13.47 28.50
C LEU A 9 33.60 -13.62 29.85
N ARG A 10 33.07 -14.47 30.75
CA ARG A 10 33.59 -14.66 32.10
C ARG A 10 34.93 -15.39 32.14
N LEU A 11 35.06 -16.49 31.35
CA LEU A 11 36.28 -17.35 31.42
C LEU A 11 37.39 -16.88 30.50
N TYR A 12 37.05 -16.27 29.36
CA TYR A 12 38.01 -15.97 28.32
C TYR A 12 38.06 -14.48 27.94
N GLY A 13 37.19 -13.63 28.51
CA GLY A 13 37.09 -12.22 28.14
C GLY A 13 36.67 -11.99 26.68
N ARG A 14 36.05 -13.01 26.06
CA ARG A 14 35.67 -12.96 24.65
C ARG A 14 34.23 -12.45 24.49
N GLU A 15 34.05 -11.39 23.68
CA GLU A 15 32.74 -10.90 23.29
C GLU A 15 32.04 -11.85 22.30
N THR A 16 30.71 -11.97 22.42
CA THR A 16 29.91 -12.79 21.54
C THR A 16 29.02 -11.85 20.68
N TYR A 17 29.11 -11.98 19.37
CA TYR A 17 28.28 -11.25 18.41
C TYR A 17 27.12 -12.13 17.96
N LEU A 18 25.91 -11.61 18.09
CA LEU A 18 24.69 -12.21 17.53
C LEU A 18 24.35 -11.49 16.24
N LEU A 19 24.62 -12.14 15.10
CA LEU A 19 24.18 -11.67 13.79
C LEU A 19 22.84 -12.30 13.47
N LEU A 20 21.83 -11.47 13.19
CA LEU A 20 20.48 -11.90 12.85
C LEU A 20 20.04 -11.23 11.55
N ASP A 21 19.91 -12.02 10.49
CA ASP A 21 19.37 -11.57 9.23
C ASP A 21 17.83 -11.63 9.27
N GLU A 22 17.17 -10.70 8.56
CA GLU A 22 15.70 -10.57 8.52
C GLU A 22 15.08 -10.48 9.94
N CYS A 23 15.67 -9.66 10.80
CA CYS A 23 15.33 -9.58 12.23
C CYS A 23 13.87 -9.14 12.50
N HIS A 24 13.19 -8.53 11.53
CA HIS A 24 11.77 -8.21 11.61
C HIS A 24 10.86 -9.44 11.71
N ARG A 25 11.33 -10.63 11.32
CA ARG A 25 10.58 -11.88 11.42
C ARG A 25 10.50 -12.44 12.85
N TRP A 26 11.26 -11.87 13.77
CA TRP A 26 11.22 -12.30 15.16
C TRP A 26 9.94 -11.88 15.86
N SER A 27 9.34 -12.82 16.58
CA SER A 27 8.23 -12.51 17.46
C SER A 27 8.68 -11.63 18.63
N LYS A 28 7.73 -10.94 19.25
CA LYS A 28 7.99 -10.13 20.45
C LYS A 28 8.67 -10.95 21.55
N ALA A 29 8.20 -12.19 21.77
CA ALA A 29 8.77 -13.09 22.79
C ALA A 29 10.24 -13.45 22.50
N GLN A 30 10.61 -13.68 21.24
CA GLN A 30 11.99 -13.92 20.84
C GLN A 30 12.85 -12.68 21.07
N SER A 31 12.36 -11.53 20.68
CA SER A 31 13.01 -10.24 20.90
C SER A 31 13.25 -9.97 22.39
N ASP A 32 12.22 -10.18 23.22
CA ASP A 32 12.30 -9.95 24.67
C ASP A 32 13.27 -10.91 25.35
N SER A 33 13.47 -12.13 24.80
CA SER A 33 14.39 -13.14 25.37
C SER A 33 15.86 -12.72 25.36
N ILE A 34 16.30 -11.87 24.45
CA ILE A 34 17.69 -11.42 24.35
C ILE A 34 17.95 -10.11 25.09
N LEU A 35 16.91 -9.36 25.48
CA LEU A 35 17.07 -8.06 26.14
C LEU A 35 17.97 -8.09 27.39
N PRO A 36 17.83 -9.08 28.32
CA PRO A 36 18.70 -9.14 29.50
C PRO A 36 20.19 -9.32 29.16
N ALA A 37 20.48 -10.05 28.09
CA ALA A 37 21.85 -10.30 27.64
C ALA A 37 22.45 -9.08 26.91
N LEU A 38 21.61 -8.34 26.19
CA LEU A 38 21.97 -7.05 25.57
C LEU A 38 22.27 -5.99 26.62
N GLU A 39 21.39 -5.84 27.62
CA GLU A 39 21.53 -4.84 28.69
C GLU A 39 22.78 -5.07 29.53
N ARG A 40 23.15 -6.32 29.78
CA ARG A 40 24.35 -6.70 30.51
C ARG A 40 25.63 -6.70 29.65
N GLY A 41 25.51 -6.42 28.33
CA GLY A 41 26.64 -6.43 27.40
C GLY A 41 27.25 -7.81 27.13
N ILE A 42 26.50 -8.91 27.44
CA ILE A 42 26.94 -10.29 27.24
C ILE A 42 27.01 -10.62 25.74
N ILE A 43 26.05 -10.07 24.97
CA ILE A 43 26.02 -10.18 23.51
C ILE A 43 26.05 -8.80 22.87
N LYS A 44 26.70 -8.72 21.72
CA LYS A 44 26.61 -7.60 20.78
C LYS A 44 25.67 -8.00 19.67
N PHE A 45 24.58 -7.26 19.49
CA PHE A 45 23.55 -7.57 18.51
C PHE A 45 23.78 -6.79 17.21
N ILE A 46 23.73 -7.50 16.08
CA ILE A 46 23.74 -6.95 14.74
C ILE A 46 22.55 -7.55 14.01
N GLY A 47 21.50 -6.74 13.79
CA GLY A 47 20.31 -7.16 13.04
C GLY A 47 20.26 -6.49 11.68
N SER A 48 19.98 -7.25 10.63
CA SER A 48 19.62 -6.72 9.30
C SER A 48 18.14 -6.89 9.03
N THR A 49 17.55 -5.95 8.33
CA THR A 49 16.15 -5.97 7.94
C THR A 49 15.93 -5.15 6.68
N THR A 50 15.01 -5.60 5.84
CA THR A 50 14.51 -4.84 4.68
C THR A 50 13.40 -3.87 5.05
N GLU A 51 12.80 -4.00 6.26
CA GLU A 51 11.72 -3.15 6.75
C GLU A 51 12.24 -2.00 7.61
N ASN A 52 11.38 -0.97 7.78
CA ASN A 52 11.68 0.12 8.72
C ASN A 52 11.73 -0.41 10.17
N PRO A 53 12.90 -0.47 10.82
CA PRO A 53 13.03 -1.06 12.14
C PRO A 53 12.20 -0.35 13.22
N MET A 54 11.85 0.94 13.01
CA MET A 54 11.01 1.70 13.95
C MET A 54 9.55 1.23 13.94
N VAL A 55 9.13 0.52 12.88
CA VAL A 55 7.76 0.01 12.70
C VAL A 55 7.71 -1.49 12.96
N SER A 56 8.67 -2.24 12.45
CA SER A 56 8.64 -3.71 12.43
C SER A 56 9.27 -4.39 13.64
N MET A 57 10.07 -3.65 14.43
CA MET A 57 10.75 -4.21 15.60
C MET A 57 10.21 -3.67 16.93
N THR A 58 10.47 -4.40 18.02
CA THR A 58 10.08 -3.94 19.34
C THR A 58 10.89 -2.71 19.75
N GLY A 59 10.21 -1.69 20.29
CA GLY A 59 10.84 -0.46 20.75
C GLY A 59 11.97 -0.70 21.78
N ALA A 60 11.89 -1.82 22.53
CA ALA A 60 12.90 -2.21 23.49
C ALA A 60 14.24 -2.55 22.83
N ILE A 61 14.26 -3.23 21.69
CA ILE A 61 15.49 -3.49 20.93
C ILE A 61 15.96 -2.22 20.22
N VAL A 62 15.04 -1.52 19.54
CA VAL A 62 15.39 -0.32 18.77
C VAL A 62 16.05 0.74 19.64
N SER A 63 15.55 0.95 20.87
CA SER A 63 16.12 1.93 21.79
C SER A 63 17.55 1.59 22.29
N ARG A 64 17.99 0.34 22.13
CA ARG A 64 19.33 -0.16 22.53
C ARG A 64 20.26 -0.39 21.35
N CYS A 65 19.78 -0.15 20.13
CA CYS A 65 20.56 -0.32 18.91
C CYS A 65 20.74 1.01 18.20
N ARG A 66 21.78 1.09 17.39
CA ARG A 66 22.00 2.19 16.46
C ARG A 66 21.59 1.72 15.07
N ALA A 67 20.64 2.41 14.46
CA ALA A 67 20.23 2.10 13.10
C ALA A 67 21.16 2.75 12.09
N PHE A 68 21.55 1.97 11.08
CA PHE A 68 22.30 2.42 9.91
C PHE A 68 21.48 2.06 8.67
N GLN A 69 21.26 3.04 7.83
CA GLN A 69 20.54 2.82 6.58
C GLN A 69 21.54 2.47 5.47
N PHE A 70 21.26 1.38 4.75
CA PHE A 70 21.93 1.02 3.51
C PHE A 70 21.09 1.51 2.34
N TYR A 71 21.75 2.03 1.32
CA TYR A 71 21.13 2.47 0.10
C TYR A 71 21.36 1.44 -1.00
N PRO A 72 20.42 1.34 -2.00
CA PRO A 72 20.66 0.53 -3.19
C PRO A 72 22.02 0.91 -3.83
N LEU A 73 22.68 -0.07 -4.39
CA LEU A 73 23.93 0.17 -5.12
C LEU A 73 23.64 0.91 -6.43
N THR A 74 24.58 1.74 -6.85
CA THR A 74 24.50 2.38 -8.15
C THR A 74 24.81 1.38 -9.27
N GLU A 75 24.39 1.67 -10.51
CA GLU A 75 24.75 0.85 -11.68
C GLU A 75 26.27 0.66 -11.80
N GLU A 76 27.05 1.71 -11.54
CA GLU A 76 28.50 1.67 -11.53
C GLU A 76 29.07 0.73 -10.44
N ASP A 77 28.48 0.70 -9.25
CA ASP A 77 28.90 -0.19 -8.18
C ASP A 77 28.57 -1.65 -8.51
N VAL A 78 27.38 -1.92 -9.06
CA VAL A 78 26.98 -3.23 -9.56
C VAL A 78 27.94 -3.69 -10.65
N LYS A 79 28.25 -2.84 -11.62
CA LYS A 79 29.20 -3.12 -12.72
C LYS A 79 30.59 -3.47 -12.20
N LYS A 80 31.10 -2.73 -11.20
CA LYS A 80 32.37 -3.06 -10.56
C LYS A 80 32.36 -4.45 -9.89
N CYS A 81 31.24 -4.78 -9.21
CA CYS A 81 31.08 -6.09 -8.57
C CYS A 81 31.08 -7.23 -9.59
N ILE A 82 30.37 -7.06 -10.70
CA ILE A 82 30.33 -8.09 -11.77
C ILE A 82 31.73 -8.27 -12.39
N LYS A 83 32.41 -7.17 -12.73
CA LYS A 83 33.77 -7.22 -13.29
C LYS A 83 34.75 -7.91 -12.33
N ALA A 84 34.66 -7.61 -11.05
CA ALA A 84 35.48 -8.28 -10.03
C ALA A 84 35.19 -9.78 -9.96
N ALA A 85 33.92 -10.18 -10.03
CA ALA A 85 33.54 -11.59 -10.01
C ALA A 85 34.00 -12.36 -11.26
N VAL A 86 33.94 -11.74 -12.44
CA VAL A 86 34.45 -12.33 -13.69
C VAL A 86 35.98 -12.53 -13.65
N ALA A 87 36.70 -11.61 -13.00
CA ALA A 87 38.15 -11.69 -12.90
C ALA A 87 38.66 -12.59 -11.76
N ASP A 88 37.85 -12.85 -10.72
CA ASP A 88 38.25 -13.62 -9.53
C ASP A 88 38.38 -15.13 -9.85
N LYS A 89 39.59 -15.70 -9.73
CA LYS A 89 39.85 -17.11 -9.99
C LYS A 89 39.53 -18.03 -8.81
N GLU A 90 39.46 -17.50 -7.60
CA GLU A 90 39.22 -18.32 -6.40
C GLU A 90 37.74 -18.46 -6.08
N ARG A 91 36.99 -17.35 -6.20
CA ARG A 91 35.58 -17.27 -5.76
C ARG A 91 34.61 -16.84 -6.87
N GLY A 92 35.11 -16.56 -8.06
CA GLY A 92 34.36 -16.08 -9.20
C GLY A 92 34.54 -16.92 -10.46
N MET A 93 34.37 -16.27 -11.60
CA MET A 93 34.37 -16.91 -12.93
C MET A 93 35.71 -16.83 -13.67
N GLY A 94 36.79 -16.39 -13.03
CA GLY A 94 38.09 -16.12 -13.67
C GLY A 94 38.79 -17.34 -14.26
N ASN A 95 38.30 -18.55 -14.04
CA ASN A 95 38.81 -19.78 -14.63
C ASN A 95 38.13 -20.19 -15.96
N TYR A 96 37.05 -19.48 -16.35
CA TYR A 96 36.25 -19.85 -17.54
C TYR A 96 36.74 -19.20 -18.83
N ASN A 97 37.82 -18.41 -18.80
CA ASN A 97 38.35 -17.71 -19.98
C ASN A 97 37.27 -16.92 -20.74
N ALA A 98 36.46 -16.17 -20.01
CA ALA A 98 35.34 -15.41 -20.56
C ALA A 98 35.76 -13.98 -20.91
N GLU A 99 35.43 -13.54 -22.11
CA GLU A 99 35.47 -12.18 -22.59
C GLU A 99 34.03 -11.62 -22.58
N VAL A 100 33.79 -10.60 -21.78
CA VAL A 100 32.46 -10.00 -21.61
C VAL A 100 32.48 -8.58 -22.17
N ASP A 101 31.56 -8.32 -23.10
CA ASP A 101 31.41 -7.00 -23.70
C ASP A 101 31.02 -5.95 -22.68
N GLU A 102 31.49 -4.71 -22.85
CA GLU A 102 31.16 -3.60 -21.97
C GLU A 102 29.64 -3.34 -21.94
N GLY A 103 28.95 -3.48 -23.07
CA GLY A 103 27.50 -3.41 -23.18
C GLY A 103 26.76 -4.47 -22.36
N ALA A 104 27.32 -5.69 -22.27
CA ALA A 104 26.77 -6.75 -21.44
C ALA A 104 26.82 -6.40 -19.93
N TYR A 105 27.93 -5.83 -19.46
CA TYR A 105 28.05 -5.32 -18.09
C TYR A 105 27.04 -4.21 -17.80
N ASP A 106 26.90 -3.25 -18.74
CA ASP A 106 25.97 -2.13 -18.60
C ASP A 106 24.53 -2.61 -18.57
N HIS A 107 24.18 -3.54 -19.45
CA HIS A 107 22.84 -4.11 -19.51
C HIS A 107 22.48 -4.83 -18.20
N ILE A 108 23.35 -5.74 -17.72
CA ILE A 108 23.11 -6.47 -16.47
C ILE A 108 23.00 -5.51 -15.27
N ALA A 109 23.90 -4.52 -15.17
CA ALA A 109 23.91 -3.58 -14.06
C ALA A 109 22.62 -2.74 -14.00
N ARG A 110 22.14 -2.27 -15.16
CA ARG A 110 20.89 -1.52 -15.30
C ARG A 110 19.68 -2.35 -14.90
N ILE A 111 19.55 -3.59 -15.43
CA ILE A 111 18.39 -4.46 -15.13
C ILE A 111 18.39 -4.99 -13.71
N ALA A 112 19.56 -5.22 -13.12
CA ALA A 112 19.70 -5.64 -11.72
C ALA A 112 19.23 -4.58 -10.71
N ASN A 113 19.16 -3.31 -11.13
CA ASN A 113 18.61 -2.21 -10.34
C ASN A 113 19.10 -2.19 -8.88
N GLY A 114 20.43 -2.25 -8.69
CA GLY A 114 21.09 -2.24 -7.39
C GLY A 114 21.17 -3.59 -6.67
N ASP A 115 20.58 -4.66 -7.21
CA ASP A 115 20.66 -6.03 -6.66
C ASP A 115 21.86 -6.79 -7.24
N VAL A 116 22.99 -6.78 -6.52
CA VAL A 116 24.20 -7.50 -6.93
C VAL A 116 24.01 -9.00 -7.03
N ARG A 117 23.18 -9.61 -6.19
CA ARG A 117 22.91 -11.07 -6.27
C ARG A 117 22.29 -11.45 -7.61
N THR A 118 21.31 -10.67 -8.06
CA THR A 118 20.70 -10.84 -9.37
C THR A 118 21.72 -10.63 -10.49
N ALA A 119 22.55 -9.60 -10.39
CA ALA A 119 23.58 -9.33 -11.38
C ALA A 119 24.63 -10.44 -11.47
N LEU A 120 25.10 -10.95 -10.33
CA LEU A 120 26.05 -12.06 -10.27
C LEU A 120 25.46 -13.35 -10.83
N ASN A 121 24.23 -13.68 -10.51
CA ASN A 121 23.56 -14.87 -11.08
C ASN A 121 23.39 -14.75 -12.59
N ALA A 122 23.09 -13.56 -13.10
CA ALA A 122 22.93 -13.34 -14.53
C ALA A 122 24.24 -13.52 -15.29
N ILE A 123 25.34 -12.93 -14.81
CA ILE A 123 26.64 -13.07 -15.48
C ILE A 123 27.18 -14.52 -15.37
N GLU A 124 26.96 -15.19 -14.22
CA GLU A 124 27.30 -16.60 -14.08
C GLU A 124 26.53 -17.46 -15.08
N LEU A 125 25.22 -17.26 -15.21
CA LEU A 125 24.38 -17.97 -16.19
C LEU A 125 24.87 -17.71 -17.61
N ALA A 126 25.13 -16.45 -17.97
CA ALA A 126 25.63 -16.06 -19.29
C ALA A 126 26.92 -16.81 -19.64
N ILE A 127 27.88 -16.87 -18.73
CA ILE A 127 29.17 -17.56 -18.95
C ILE A 127 28.98 -19.07 -19.03
N LEU A 128 28.17 -19.69 -18.18
CA LEU A 128 27.99 -21.13 -18.11
C LEU A 128 27.17 -21.70 -19.31
N THR A 129 26.29 -20.90 -19.92
CA THR A 129 25.43 -21.32 -21.00
C THR A 129 25.96 -20.97 -22.39
N THR A 130 27.01 -20.16 -22.48
CA THR A 130 27.60 -19.77 -23.75
C THR A 130 28.72 -20.74 -24.12
N GLU A 131 28.67 -21.29 -25.35
CA GLU A 131 29.71 -22.16 -25.87
C GLU A 131 31.00 -21.38 -26.14
N ALA A 132 32.15 -21.99 -25.81
CA ALA A 132 33.43 -21.42 -26.12
C ALA A 132 33.71 -21.49 -27.63
N ASP A 133 34.41 -20.52 -28.17
CA ASP A 133 34.87 -20.50 -29.55
C ASP A 133 35.97 -21.58 -29.83
N GLY A 134 36.44 -21.65 -31.05
CA GLY A 134 37.49 -22.59 -31.47
C GLY A 134 38.84 -22.43 -30.75
N ASN A 135 39.03 -21.31 -30.01
CA ASN A 135 40.21 -21.01 -29.21
C ASN A 135 39.95 -21.23 -27.69
N GLY A 136 38.76 -21.68 -27.33
CA GLY A 136 38.36 -21.89 -25.92
C GLY A 136 37.99 -20.62 -25.17
N VAL A 137 37.61 -19.55 -25.87
CA VAL A 137 37.16 -18.29 -25.29
C VAL A 137 35.64 -18.21 -25.30
N ILE A 138 35.02 -17.84 -24.17
CA ILE A 138 33.58 -17.62 -24.05
C ILE A 138 33.30 -16.13 -24.26
N HIS A 139 32.57 -15.81 -25.33
CA HIS A 139 32.23 -14.43 -25.66
C HIS A 139 30.82 -14.11 -25.21
N VAL A 140 30.70 -13.27 -24.17
CA VAL A 140 29.38 -12.80 -23.61
C VAL A 140 29.04 -11.44 -24.20
N THR A 141 28.14 -11.44 -25.19
CA THR A 141 27.61 -10.22 -25.81
C THR A 141 26.46 -9.61 -25.01
N GLU A 142 26.03 -8.39 -25.39
CA GLU A 142 24.86 -7.73 -24.79
C GLU A 142 23.58 -8.58 -24.98
N ASP A 143 23.38 -9.24 -26.12
CA ASP A 143 22.21 -10.10 -26.38
C ASP A 143 22.19 -11.32 -25.44
N ILE A 144 23.32 -11.98 -25.25
CA ILE A 144 23.46 -13.09 -24.30
C ILE A 144 23.20 -12.64 -22.86
N ALA A 145 23.69 -11.46 -22.51
CA ALA A 145 23.43 -10.84 -21.21
C ALA A 145 21.93 -10.56 -21.02
N ALA A 146 21.25 -10.07 -22.06
CA ALA A 146 19.81 -9.79 -22.03
C ALA A 146 18.98 -11.08 -21.86
N GLU A 147 19.38 -12.17 -22.49
CA GLU A 147 18.73 -13.49 -22.31
C GLU A 147 18.96 -14.08 -20.91
N SER A 148 20.12 -13.80 -20.32
CA SER A 148 20.53 -14.35 -19.01
C SER A 148 19.93 -13.62 -17.83
N ILE A 149 19.56 -12.35 -18.00
CA ILE A 149 18.90 -11.56 -16.98
C ILE A 149 17.42 -11.41 -17.34
N GLN A 150 16.57 -12.26 -16.78
CA GLN A 150 15.14 -12.04 -16.88
C GLN A 150 14.79 -10.72 -16.21
N GLN A 151 13.96 -9.88 -16.87
CA GLN A 151 13.41 -8.70 -16.24
C GLN A 151 12.76 -9.12 -14.92
N LYS A 152 13.43 -8.87 -13.81
CA LYS A 152 12.75 -8.95 -12.52
C LYS A 152 11.66 -7.89 -12.55
N LEU A 153 10.43 -8.33 -12.30
CA LEU A 153 9.43 -7.47 -11.72
C LEU A 153 10.13 -6.65 -10.63
N ILE A 154 9.96 -5.34 -10.62
CA ILE A 154 10.61 -4.43 -9.67
C ILE A 154 10.56 -5.09 -8.29
N ASN A 155 11.70 -5.41 -7.68
CA ASN A 155 11.74 -5.93 -6.32
C ASN A 155 11.23 -4.82 -5.40
N CYS A 156 9.97 -4.89 -5.08
CA CYS A 156 9.30 -3.97 -4.20
C CYS A 156 9.28 -4.62 -2.82
N ASP A 157 10.00 -4.07 -1.86
CA ASP A 157 9.79 -4.43 -0.47
C ASP A 157 8.44 -3.89 0.03
N ASP A 158 7.97 -4.38 1.16
CA ASP A 158 6.67 -3.98 1.71
C ASP A 158 6.59 -2.46 1.93
N GLN A 159 7.69 -1.81 2.30
CA GLN A 159 7.71 -0.37 2.53
C GLN A 159 7.60 0.41 1.21
N GLN A 160 8.36 0.04 0.19
CA GLN A 160 8.27 0.66 -1.14
C GLN A 160 6.87 0.47 -1.75
N PHE A 161 6.26 -0.71 -1.53
CA PHE A 161 4.88 -0.97 -1.92
C PHE A 161 3.91 0.04 -1.27
N TYR A 162 3.98 0.20 0.07
CA TYR A 162 3.10 1.14 0.76
C TYR A 162 3.36 2.59 0.36
N ASP A 163 4.61 2.96 0.09
CA ASP A 163 4.97 4.29 -0.38
C ASP A 163 4.41 4.57 -1.79
N MET A 164 4.56 3.64 -2.73
CA MET A 164 3.97 3.75 -4.08
C MET A 164 2.44 3.78 -4.03
N LEU A 165 1.82 2.92 -3.22
CA LEU A 165 0.37 2.90 -3.04
C LEU A 165 -0.14 4.21 -2.42
N SER A 166 0.60 4.76 -1.45
CA SER A 166 0.31 6.06 -0.83
C SER A 166 0.42 7.20 -1.84
N ALA A 167 1.46 7.19 -2.69
CA ALA A 167 1.63 8.17 -3.75
C ALA A 167 0.50 8.08 -4.78
N PHE A 168 0.12 6.88 -5.20
CA PHE A 168 -1.04 6.63 -6.06
C PHE A 168 -2.33 7.23 -5.49
N CYS A 169 -2.65 6.90 -4.24
CA CYS A 169 -3.84 7.40 -3.57
C CYS A 169 -3.85 8.94 -3.44
N LYS A 170 -2.69 9.54 -3.13
CA LYS A 170 -2.55 11.00 -3.04
C LYS A 170 -2.69 11.68 -4.40
N SER A 171 -2.24 11.04 -5.48
CA SER A 171 -2.43 11.52 -6.86
C SER A 171 -3.90 11.51 -7.26
N LEU A 172 -4.65 10.44 -6.94
CA LEU A 172 -6.11 10.38 -7.14
C LEU A 172 -6.82 11.52 -6.41
N ARG A 173 -6.48 11.75 -5.13
CA ARG A 173 -7.05 12.81 -4.31
C ARG A 173 -6.69 14.19 -4.84
N GLY A 174 -5.43 14.38 -5.26
CA GLY A 174 -4.93 15.63 -5.82
C GLY A 174 -5.47 15.97 -7.21
N GLY A 175 -6.04 14.98 -7.93
CA GLY A 175 -6.55 15.17 -9.30
C GLY A 175 -5.44 15.20 -10.35
N ASP A 176 -4.28 14.59 -10.06
CA ASP A 176 -3.18 14.49 -11.02
C ASP A 176 -3.25 13.15 -11.75
N SER A 177 -3.85 13.15 -12.94
CA SER A 177 -4.06 11.96 -13.77
C SER A 177 -2.75 11.33 -14.21
N ASP A 178 -1.77 12.14 -14.61
CA ASP A 178 -0.48 11.65 -15.11
C ASP A 178 0.31 10.97 -13.99
N ALA A 179 0.37 11.59 -12.81
CA ALA A 179 1.01 10.98 -11.65
C ALA A 179 0.29 9.70 -11.21
N ALA A 180 -1.04 9.68 -11.19
CA ALA A 180 -1.81 8.49 -10.83
C ALA A 180 -1.55 7.33 -11.80
N ILE A 181 -1.53 7.57 -13.11
CA ILE A 181 -1.20 6.56 -14.13
C ILE A 181 0.25 6.09 -13.99
N ALA A 182 1.19 7.00 -13.74
CA ALA A 182 2.60 6.64 -13.55
C ALA A 182 2.80 5.72 -12.33
N TRP A 183 2.12 5.98 -11.21
CA TRP A 183 2.17 5.11 -10.03
C TRP A 183 1.42 3.81 -10.25
N PHE A 184 0.29 3.82 -10.96
CA PHE A 184 -0.41 2.60 -11.37
C PHE A 184 0.50 1.67 -12.17
N ALA A 185 1.16 2.18 -13.20
CA ALA A 185 2.08 1.41 -14.01
C ALA A 185 3.21 0.79 -13.16
N ARG A 186 3.84 1.58 -12.27
CA ARG A 186 4.89 1.08 -11.37
C ARG A 186 4.41 -0.01 -10.43
N LEU A 187 3.21 0.13 -9.86
CA LEU A 187 2.61 -0.89 -9.01
C LEU A 187 2.36 -2.20 -9.77
N ILE A 188 1.87 -2.13 -11.01
CA ILE A 188 1.69 -3.33 -11.86
C ILE A 188 3.02 -3.99 -12.18
N TYR A 189 4.04 -3.21 -12.61
CA TYR A 189 5.37 -3.74 -12.88
C TYR A 189 6.10 -4.27 -11.64
N ALA A 190 5.74 -3.79 -10.45
CA ALA A 190 6.18 -4.36 -9.18
C ALA A 190 5.47 -5.69 -8.83
N GLY A 191 4.57 -6.18 -9.67
CA GLY A 191 3.85 -7.44 -9.46
C GLY A 191 2.71 -7.37 -8.45
N ILE A 192 2.22 -6.15 -8.17
CA ILE A 192 1.12 -5.95 -7.23
C ILE A 192 -0.19 -6.47 -7.84
N ASP A 193 -0.96 -7.20 -7.04
CA ASP A 193 -2.29 -7.66 -7.44
C ASP A 193 -3.17 -6.45 -7.84
N PRO A 194 -3.63 -6.37 -9.10
CA PRO A 194 -4.46 -5.27 -9.59
C PRO A 194 -5.74 -5.05 -8.78
N ARG A 195 -6.24 -6.09 -8.10
CA ARG A 195 -7.42 -5.98 -7.22
C ARG A 195 -7.18 -5.03 -6.05
N ILE A 196 -5.95 -4.94 -5.55
CA ILE A 196 -5.59 -3.99 -4.48
C ILE A 196 -5.76 -2.55 -5.01
N ILE A 197 -5.33 -2.31 -6.25
CA ILE A 197 -5.46 -1.01 -6.90
C ILE A 197 -6.95 -0.68 -7.13
N CYS A 198 -7.75 -1.61 -7.65
CA CYS A 198 -9.18 -1.43 -7.82
C CYS A 198 -9.90 -1.10 -6.50
N ARG A 199 -9.54 -1.75 -5.39
CA ARG A 199 -10.09 -1.43 -4.06
C ARG A 199 -9.80 0.02 -3.66
N ARG A 200 -8.61 0.55 -3.96
CA ARG A 200 -8.26 1.95 -3.70
C ARG A 200 -9.04 2.90 -4.60
N ILE A 201 -9.17 2.59 -5.88
CA ILE A 201 -9.97 3.38 -6.83
C ILE A 201 -11.42 3.49 -6.35
N ILE A 202 -12.05 2.39 -5.93
CA ILE A 202 -13.41 2.36 -5.38
C ILE A 202 -13.51 3.21 -4.10
N ALA A 203 -12.56 3.08 -3.19
CA ALA A 203 -12.54 3.86 -1.96
C ALA A 203 -12.44 5.37 -2.25
N HIS A 204 -11.50 5.76 -3.11
CA HIS A 204 -11.26 7.17 -3.46
C HIS A 204 -12.40 7.78 -4.31
N ALA A 205 -13.11 6.96 -5.10
CA ALA A 205 -14.33 7.40 -5.79
C ALA A 205 -15.41 7.90 -4.80
N SER A 206 -15.50 7.31 -3.62
CA SER A 206 -16.42 7.76 -2.56
C SER A 206 -15.79 8.78 -1.62
N GLU A 207 -14.52 8.61 -1.28
CA GLU A 207 -13.81 9.42 -0.27
C GLU A 207 -13.50 10.83 -0.77
N ASP A 208 -13.01 10.93 -2.03
CA ASP A 208 -12.48 12.18 -2.56
C ASP A 208 -13.39 12.82 -3.63
N VAL A 209 -14.24 12.06 -4.30
CA VAL A 209 -15.20 12.56 -5.29
C VAL A 209 -16.63 12.55 -4.73
N GLY A 210 -17.06 11.43 -4.18
CA GLY A 210 -18.34 11.28 -3.53
C GLY A 210 -19.53 11.74 -4.41
N LEU A 211 -20.38 12.58 -3.82
CA LEU A 211 -21.58 13.11 -4.48
C LEU A 211 -21.30 14.31 -5.39
N ALA A 212 -20.06 14.82 -5.43
CA ALA A 212 -19.71 15.84 -6.44
C ALA A 212 -19.82 15.27 -7.87
N ASN A 213 -19.45 13.97 -8.05
CA ASN A 213 -19.70 13.23 -9.28
C ASN A 213 -19.99 11.74 -8.96
N PRO A 214 -21.27 11.36 -8.75
CA PRO A 214 -21.64 9.98 -8.40
C PRO A 214 -21.23 8.92 -9.43
N GLN A 215 -20.95 9.32 -10.68
CA GLN A 215 -20.47 8.42 -11.71
C GLN A 215 -19.06 7.87 -11.44
N ALA A 216 -18.29 8.52 -10.58
CA ALA A 216 -16.95 8.04 -10.21
C ALA A 216 -17.02 6.64 -9.58
N MET A 217 -17.97 6.40 -8.69
CA MET A 217 -18.20 5.08 -8.09
C MET A 217 -18.60 4.05 -9.15
N VAL A 218 -19.47 4.40 -10.09
CA VAL A 218 -19.92 3.50 -11.16
C VAL A 218 -18.74 3.09 -12.04
N GLN A 219 -17.90 4.06 -12.46
CA GLN A 219 -16.70 3.78 -13.25
C GLN A 219 -15.68 2.91 -12.48
N ALA A 220 -15.47 3.19 -11.21
CA ALA A 220 -14.56 2.43 -10.36
C ALA A 220 -14.99 0.95 -10.22
N VAL A 221 -16.30 0.72 -9.98
CA VAL A 221 -16.85 -0.64 -9.87
C VAL A 221 -16.83 -1.36 -11.22
N ALA A 222 -17.17 -0.67 -12.31
CA ALA A 222 -17.11 -1.24 -13.66
C ALA A 222 -15.68 -1.67 -14.03
N ALA A 223 -14.65 -0.87 -13.68
CA ALA A 223 -13.25 -1.24 -13.90
C ALA A 223 -12.83 -2.48 -13.08
N ALA A 224 -13.27 -2.57 -11.83
CA ALA A 224 -13.01 -3.76 -11.00
C ALA A 224 -13.69 -5.01 -11.57
N GLN A 225 -14.93 -4.89 -12.08
CA GLN A 225 -15.62 -5.99 -12.73
C GLN A 225 -14.94 -6.39 -14.05
N ALA A 226 -14.47 -5.42 -14.84
CA ALA A 226 -13.72 -5.71 -16.05
C ALA A 226 -12.45 -6.51 -15.73
N LEU A 227 -11.73 -6.16 -14.64
CA LEU A 227 -10.57 -6.93 -14.19
C LEU A 227 -10.91 -8.40 -13.92
N GLU A 228 -12.04 -8.68 -13.28
CA GLU A 228 -12.46 -10.06 -12.99
C GLU A 228 -12.91 -10.82 -14.27
N PHE A 229 -13.45 -10.12 -15.28
CA PHE A 229 -13.96 -10.76 -16.50
C PHE A 229 -12.88 -11.03 -17.53
N ILE A 230 -12.01 -10.05 -17.80
CA ILE A 230 -11.06 -10.13 -18.91
C ILE A 230 -9.60 -10.23 -18.44
N GLY A 231 -9.31 -9.89 -17.18
CA GLY A 231 -7.96 -9.95 -16.63
C GLY A 231 -7.00 -8.89 -17.18
N MET A 232 -5.75 -8.94 -16.71
CA MET A 232 -4.66 -8.14 -17.28
C MET A 232 -4.05 -8.89 -18.50
N PRO A 233 -3.52 -8.18 -19.50
CA PRO A 233 -3.33 -6.72 -19.57
C PRO A 233 -4.55 -5.90 -20.04
N GLU A 234 -5.57 -6.51 -20.62
CA GLU A 234 -6.70 -5.80 -21.26
C GLU A 234 -7.49 -4.95 -20.28
N ALA A 235 -7.72 -5.43 -19.06
CA ALA A 235 -8.39 -4.67 -17.99
C ALA A 235 -7.63 -3.40 -17.59
N GLY A 236 -6.33 -3.30 -17.92
CA GLY A 236 -5.55 -2.09 -17.72
C GLY A 236 -6.16 -0.85 -18.33
N LEU A 237 -6.83 -0.99 -19.49
CA LEU A 237 -7.56 0.10 -20.15
C LEU A 237 -8.72 0.61 -19.28
N SER A 238 -9.55 -0.30 -18.79
CA SER A 238 -10.71 0.06 -17.94
C SER A 238 -10.26 0.67 -16.60
N ILE A 239 -9.19 0.17 -16.03
CA ILE A 239 -8.62 0.70 -14.78
C ILE A 239 -8.07 2.11 -15.02
N THR A 240 -7.32 2.32 -16.11
CA THR A 240 -6.80 3.64 -16.49
C THR A 240 -7.92 4.64 -16.74
N GLN A 241 -9.00 4.23 -17.42
CA GLN A 241 -10.17 5.08 -17.63
C GLN A 241 -10.79 5.52 -16.29
N ALA A 242 -10.94 4.61 -15.34
CA ALA A 242 -11.49 4.94 -14.01
C ALA A 242 -10.55 5.88 -13.23
N ILE A 243 -9.24 5.69 -13.31
CA ILE A 243 -8.22 6.57 -12.70
C ILE A 243 -8.39 8.00 -13.24
N ILE A 244 -8.38 8.16 -14.56
CA ILE A 244 -8.56 9.47 -15.21
C ILE A 244 -9.88 10.10 -14.78
N PHE A 245 -10.98 9.33 -14.85
CA PHE A 245 -12.30 9.83 -14.49
C PHE A 245 -12.36 10.37 -13.05
N ILE A 246 -11.73 9.68 -12.10
CA ILE A 246 -11.67 10.10 -10.69
C ILE A 246 -10.79 11.34 -10.55
N CYS A 247 -9.63 11.38 -11.20
CA CYS A 247 -8.72 12.53 -11.13
C CYS A 247 -9.39 13.80 -11.67
N GLU A 248 -10.05 13.73 -12.81
CA GLU A 248 -10.70 14.85 -13.48
C GLU A 248 -12.08 15.22 -12.88
N SER A 249 -12.62 14.41 -11.96
CA SER A 249 -13.89 14.71 -11.31
C SER A 249 -13.75 15.79 -10.25
N PRO A 250 -14.81 16.65 -10.08
CA PRO A 250 -14.87 17.56 -8.95
C PRO A 250 -14.71 16.82 -7.62
N LYS A 251 -14.00 17.40 -6.67
CA LYS A 251 -13.68 16.77 -5.39
C LYS A 251 -14.67 17.15 -4.29
N SER A 252 -15.06 16.16 -3.48
CA SER A 252 -15.82 16.36 -2.25
C SER A 252 -15.55 15.25 -1.26
N ASN A 253 -15.29 15.62 -0.01
CA ASN A 253 -15.14 14.71 1.12
C ASN A 253 -16.37 14.70 2.05
N SER A 254 -17.50 15.27 1.60
CA SER A 254 -18.72 15.39 2.38
C SER A 254 -19.24 14.06 2.91
N VAL A 255 -19.09 13.00 2.13
CA VAL A 255 -19.49 11.62 2.50
C VAL A 255 -18.62 11.08 3.64
N VAL A 256 -17.32 11.32 3.60
CA VAL A 256 -16.37 10.91 4.66
C VAL A 256 -16.71 11.62 5.97
N ILE A 257 -16.86 12.96 5.90
CA ILE A 257 -17.19 13.77 7.07
C ILE A 257 -18.52 13.31 7.68
N ALA A 258 -19.53 13.08 6.84
CA ALA A 258 -20.84 12.63 7.30
C ALA A 258 -20.77 11.28 8.03
N LYS A 259 -20.07 10.32 7.43
CA LYS A 259 -19.87 8.99 8.00
C LYS A 259 -19.09 9.08 9.33
N ASP A 260 -17.93 9.75 9.33
CA ASP A 260 -17.05 9.76 10.49
C ASP A 260 -17.71 10.49 11.68
N THR A 261 -18.41 11.59 11.43
CA THR A 261 -19.16 12.33 12.46
C THR A 261 -20.28 11.47 13.06
N ALA A 262 -21.07 10.80 12.21
CA ALA A 262 -22.18 9.96 12.67
C ALA A 262 -21.67 8.74 13.47
N PHE A 263 -20.59 8.09 13.03
CA PHE A 263 -20.01 6.94 13.72
C PHE A 263 -19.33 7.32 15.04
N ALA A 264 -18.64 8.45 15.08
CA ALA A 264 -18.04 8.96 16.33
C ALA A 264 -19.11 9.29 17.37
N GLU A 265 -20.21 9.93 16.95
CA GLU A 265 -21.33 10.26 17.83
C GLU A 265 -22.03 8.99 18.33
N ALA A 266 -22.34 8.04 17.46
CA ALA A 266 -22.97 6.78 17.86
C ALA A 266 -22.12 6.00 18.88
N LYS A 267 -20.79 6.10 18.80
CA LYS A 267 -19.88 5.52 19.80
C LYS A 267 -19.91 6.25 21.14
N SER A 268 -20.10 7.57 21.12
CA SER A 268 -20.09 8.41 22.33
C SER A 268 -21.43 8.45 23.05
N ILE A 269 -22.54 8.23 22.34
CA ILE A 269 -23.91 8.25 22.88
C ILE A 269 -24.58 6.91 22.58
N PRO A 270 -24.36 5.88 23.40
CA PRO A 270 -24.85 4.52 23.10
C PRO A 270 -26.37 4.38 23.27
N ASP A 271 -27.00 5.16 24.14
CA ASP A 271 -28.45 5.11 24.36
C ASP A 271 -29.20 6.12 23.47
N GLN A 272 -29.65 5.64 22.34
CA GLN A 272 -30.40 6.42 21.34
C GLN A 272 -31.75 5.75 21.04
N PRO A 273 -32.79 5.98 21.86
CA PRO A 273 -34.07 5.33 21.67
C PRO A 273 -34.72 5.78 20.37
N VAL A 274 -35.26 4.80 19.63
CA VAL A 274 -36.00 5.07 18.39
C VAL A 274 -37.31 5.80 18.74
N PRO A 275 -37.61 6.95 18.09
CA PRO A 275 -38.87 7.66 18.28
C PRO A 275 -40.07 6.74 18.04
N ILE A 276 -41.12 6.86 18.88
CA ILE A 276 -42.24 5.88 18.91
C ILE A 276 -42.96 5.75 17.56
N HIS A 277 -43.09 6.86 16.82
CA HIS A 277 -43.75 6.88 15.51
C HIS A 277 -42.91 6.21 14.41
N LEU A 278 -41.58 6.01 14.60
CA LEU A 278 -40.69 5.33 13.66
C LEU A 278 -40.50 3.85 14.00
N ARG A 279 -41.03 3.37 15.14
CA ARG A 279 -40.86 1.98 15.55
C ARG A 279 -41.62 1.05 14.65
N ASP A 280 -41.06 -0.16 14.47
CA ASP A 280 -41.69 -1.21 13.64
C ASP A 280 -43.11 -1.54 14.07
N THR A 281 -43.99 -1.65 13.11
CA THR A 281 -45.43 -1.99 13.27
C THR A 281 -45.77 -3.32 12.67
N SER A 282 -44.85 -4.07 12.11
CA SER A 282 -45.12 -5.31 11.33
C SER A 282 -45.40 -6.54 12.18
N TYR A 283 -45.30 -6.49 13.51
CA TYR A 283 -45.51 -7.61 14.40
C TYR A 283 -46.82 -7.51 15.22
N PRO A 284 -47.45 -8.66 15.61
CA PRO A 284 -48.67 -8.65 16.40
C PRO A 284 -48.44 -7.98 17.77
N GLY A 285 -49.28 -7.01 18.11
CA GLY A 285 -49.19 -6.28 19.38
C GLY A 285 -48.42 -4.97 19.34
N ALA A 286 -47.76 -4.63 18.24
CA ALA A 286 -47.05 -3.34 18.08
C ALA A 286 -47.95 -2.13 18.39
N SER A 287 -49.21 -2.16 17.93
CA SER A 287 -50.20 -1.11 18.17
C SER A 287 -50.55 -0.94 19.65
N LYS A 288 -50.54 -2.02 20.45
CA LYS A 288 -50.77 -1.96 21.91
C LYS A 288 -49.67 -1.24 22.63
N LEU A 289 -48.45 -1.27 22.06
CA LEU A 289 -47.26 -0.56 22.55
C LEU A 289 -47.17 0.88 21.98
N GLY A 290 -48.11 1.29 21.17
CA GLY A 290 -48.17 2.61 20.55
C GLY A 290 -47.17 2.82 19.42
N HIS A 291 -46.55 1.76 18.91
CA HIS A 291 -45.58 1.83 17.81
C HIS A 291 -46.24 2.35 16.55
N GLY A 292 -45.54 3.21 15.82
CA GLY A 292 -46.02 3.84 14.60
C GLY A 292 -47.06 4.95 14.80
N ARG A 293 -47.45 5.21 16.07
CA ARG A 293 -48.49 6.24 16.33
C ARG A 293 -47.97 7.62 15.97
N GLY A 294 -48.73 8.30 15.07
CA GLY A 294 -48.41 9.64 14.61
C GLY A 294 -47.40 9.70 13.48
N TYR A 295 -47.01 8.55 12.90
CA TYR A 295 -46.19 8.52 11.68
C TYR A 295 -46.96 9.17 10.51
N LYS A 296 -46.25 10.08 9.84
CA LYS A 296 -46.77 10.74 8.63
C LYS A 296 -46.06 10.13 7.42
N TYR A 297 -46.84 9.49 6.51
CA TYR A 297 -46.27 8.88 5.32
C TYR A 297 -45.94 9.96 4.27
N PRO A 298 -44.66 10.15 3.89
CA PRO A 298 -44.27 11.28 3.04
C PRO A 298 -44.97 11.34 1.70
N HIS A 299 -45.30 10.19 1.10
CA HIS A 299 -45.99 10.15 -0.21
C HIS A 299 -47.44 10.68 -0.19
N ASP A 300 -48.05 10.86 0.99
CA ASP A 300 -49.35 11.50 1.15
C ASP A 300 -49.27 13.03 1.14
N TYR A 301 -48.04 13.60 1.05
CA TYR A 301 -47.82 15.03 1.13
C TYR A 301 -47.21 15.59 -0.16
N PRO A 302 -47.46 16.88 -0.50
CA PRO A 302 -46.94 17.53 -1.67
C PRO A 302 -45.40 17.45 -1.70
N GLY A 303 -44.82 17.07 -2.85
CA GLY A 303 -43.40 16.92 -3.03
C GLY A 303 -42.78 15.76 -2.25
N HIS A 304 -43.59 14.88 -1.65
CA HIS A 304 -43.17 13.72 -0.87
C HIS A 304 -42.24 14.10 0.32
N VAL A 305 -42.46 15.30 0.88
CA VAL A 305 -41.72 15.82 2.05
C VAL A 305 -42.71 16.20 3.12
N VAL A 306 -42.47 15.79 4.35
CA VAL A 306 -43.29 16.10 5.51
C VAL A 306 -42.42 16.47 6.72
N ALA A 307 -42.83 17.47 7.48
CA ALA A 307 -42.18 17.85 8.71
C ALA A 307 -42.50 16.84 9.81
N GLN A 308 -41.54 15.98 10.13
CA GLN A 308 -41.53 15.11 11.30
C GLN A 308 -40.12 14.86 11.75
N GLU A 309 -39.96 14.43 13.01
CA GLU A 309 -38.64 14.11 13.56
C GLU A 309 -38.24 12.69 13.18
N TYR A 310 -37.03 12.53 12.61
CA TYR A 310 -36.48 11.23 12.23
C TYR A 310 -35.30 10.80 13.09
N MET A 311 -34.73 11.72 13.86
CA MET A 311 -33.55 11.44 14.67
C MET A 311 -33.92 11.01 16.09
N PRO A 312 -33.05 10.25 16.77
CA PRO A 312 -33.18 10.03 18.19
C PRO A 312 -33.20 11.37 18.94
N PRO A 313 -33.95 11.48 20.07
CA PRO A 313 -34.06 12.73 20.82
C PRO A 313 -32.73 13.31 21.30
N SER A 314 -31.77 12.43 21.62
CA SER A 314 -30.43 12.77 22.09
C SER A 314 -29.55 13.50 21.06
N VAL A 315 -29.83 13.32 19.77
CA VAL A 315 -29.08 13.90 18.66
C VAL A 315 -29.95 14.75 17.73
N LYS A 316 -31.12 15.15 18.25
CA LYS A 316 -32.07 15.99 17.50
C LYS A 316 -31.40 17.28 17.02
N GLY A 317 -31.53 17.55 15.72
CA GLY A 317 -31.00 18.75 15.09
C GLY A 317 -29.53 18.68 14.67
N HIS A 318 -28.83 17.58 14.97
CA HIS A 318 -27.48 17.36 14.45
C HIS A 318 -27.52 17.20 12.93
N LYS A 319 -26.43 17.60 12.28
CA LYS A 319 -26.26 17.52 10.83
C LYS A 319 -24.96 16.79 10.52
N TYR A 320 -25.08 15.63 9.92
CA TYR A 320 -23.94 14.84 9.47
C TYR A 320 -23.54 15.20 8.04
N TYR A 321 -24.53 15.26 7.14
CA TYR A 321 -24.28 15.57 5.75
C TYR A 321 -24.50 17.05 5.46
N ILE A 322 -23.42 17.71 5.05
CA ILE A 322 -23.42 19.08 4.56
C ILE A 322 -22.89 19.03 3.13
N PRO A 323 -23.74 19.28 2.11
CA PRO A 323 -23.29 19.19 0.72
C PRO A 323 -22.24 20.23 0.40
N GLY A 324 -21.25 19.82 -0.40
CA GLY A 324 -20.23 20.68 -0.98
C GLY A 324 -20.79 21.64 -2.03
N GLU A 325 -19.91 22.42 -2.64
CA GLU A 325 -20.29 23.44 -3.65
C GLU A 325 -20.00 22.97 -5.07
N LEU A 326 -19.16 21.93 -5.23
CA LEU A 326 -18.68 21.46 -6.53
C LEU A 326 -19.57 20.38 -7.14
N GLY A 327 -19.59 20.34 -8.47
CA GLY A 327 -20.27 19.31 -9.23
C GLY A 327 -21.76 19.17 -8.90
N SER A 328 -22.23 17.93 -8.75
CA SER A 328 -23.64 17.62 -8.45
C SER A 328 -24.04 18.06 -7.03
N GLU A 329 -23.12 18.19 -6.09
CA GLU A 329 -23.41 18.66 -4.74
C GLU A 329 -23.85 20.12 -4.69
N GLY A 330 -23.39 20.97 -5.60
CA GLY A 330 -23.86 22.35 -5.72
C GLY A 330 -25.39 22.42 -5.88
N LYS A 331 -25.98 21.51 -6.68
CA LYS A 331 -27.45 21.42 -6.84
C LYS A 331 -28.13 20.91 -5.56
N ILE A 332 -27.54 19.93 -4.89
CA ILE A 332 -28.05 19.41 -3.61
C ILE A 332 -28.01 20.51 -2.56
N ARG A 333 -26.89 21.26 -2.49
CA ARG A 333 -26.73 22.39 -1.60
C ARG A 333 -27.79 23.44 -1.81
N GLN A 334 -28.04 23.84 -3.06
CA GLN A 334 -29.08 24.83 -3.36
C GLN A 334 -30.48 24.35 -2.95
N ASN A 335 -30.78 23.08 -3.16
CA ASN A 335 -32.04 22.50 -2.68
C ASN A 335 -32.14 22.53 -1.16
N HIS A 336 -31.05 22.27 -0.43
CA HIS A 336 -31.04 22.36 1.03
C HIS A 336 -31.24 23.81 1.53
N ILE A 337 -30.68 24.80 0.84
CA ILE A 337 -30.91 26.23 1.12
C ILE A 337 -32.39 26.56 0.91
N ASN A 338 -32.95 26.23 -0.24
CA ASN A 338 -34.34 26.48 -0.59
C ASN A 338 -35.32 25.83 0.41
N GLN A 339 -34.95 24.68 0.99
CA GLN A 339 -35.71 23.98 2.03
C GLN A 339 -35.45 24.47 3.45
N GLY A 340 -34.62 25.48 3.64
CA GLY A 340 -34.22 25.99 4.96
C GLY A 340 -33.40 25.02 5.81
N ARG A 341 -32.84 23.96 5.19
CA ARG A 341 -32.03 22.96 5.89
C ARG A 341 -30.63 23.45 6.22
N ILE A 342 -30.07 24.34 5.40
CA ILE A 342 -28.79 25.04 5.63
C ILE A 342 -28.98 26.53 5.32
N LYS A 343 -28.18 27.38 5.95
CA LYS A 343 -28.18 28.81 5.67
C LYS A 343 -27.34 29.11 4.42
N GLU A 344 -27.80 30.07 3.65
CA GLU A 344 -26.96 30.71 2.64
C GLU A 344 -25.78 31.40 3.35
N LYS A 345 -24.56 31.25 2.84
CA LYS A 345 -23.38 31.90 3.42
C LYS A 345 -23.30 33.34 2.93
#